data_e1523cd4f0033b61b4870dcca7c1a32b
#
_entry.id   e1523cd4f0033b61b4870dcca7c1a32b
#
_cell.length_a   1.000
_cell.length_b   1.000
_cell.length_c   1.000
_cell.angle_alpha   90.00
_cell.angle_beta   90.00
_cell.angle_gamma   90.00
#
_symmetry.space_group_name_H-M   'P 1'
#
loop_
_entity.id
_entity.type
_entity.pdbx_description
1 polymer ?
#
loop_
_entity_poly.entity_id
_entity_poly.type
_entity_poly.pdbx_seq_one_letter_code
_entity_poly.pdbx_strand_id
1 'polypeptide(L)'
;LAAILESRGLKVTLIKLDPYINVDPGTMSPFQHGEVFVTDDGAETDLDLGHYERFLNIPTSQANNVTTGRIYQTVINKEREGEYLGKTVQVIPHITDEIKRRMLLLGENGKYDIVITELGGTVGDIESLPFVEAVRQLQWEMPEEDCMVVHLTLIPYLKAAKELKTKPTQHSVRLLSQEGVHPNVIVCRTEHALSDELKRKIALFCNVKPSAVMEAMDAGTIYEVPMKMLQE
;
A
#
# COMPACT_ATOMS: atom_id res chain seq x y z
N LEU A 1 2.36 -9.70 5.78
CA LEU A 1 2.80 -10.22 4.48
C LEU A 1 4.33 -10.28 4.40
N ALA A 2 5.05 -9.16 4.62
CA ALA A 2 6.51 -9.12 4.53
C ALA A 2 7.21 -10.18 5.39
N ALA A 3 6.85 -10.32 6.66
CA ALA A 3 7.42 -11.33 7.56
C ALA A 3 7.16 -12.77 7.07
N ILE A 4 6.02 -13.02 6.41
CA ILE A 4 5.72 -14.33 5.81
C ILE A 4 6.66 -14.62 4.64
N LEU A 5 6.89 -13.64 3.78
CA LEU A 5 7.80 -13.78 2.64
C LEU A 5 9.26 -13.95 3.11
N GLU A 6 9.68 -13.18 4.11
CA GLU A 6 11.00 -13.31 4.74
C GLU A 6 11.21 -14.69 5.36
N SER A 7 10.19 -15.26 6.03
CA SER A 7 10.26 -16.61 6.59
C SER A 7 10.45 -17.71 5.54
N ARG A 8 10.20 -17.40 4.27
CA ARG A 8 10.45 -18.25 3.11
C ARG A 8 11.82 -18.01 2.46
N GLY A 9 12.67 -17.18 3.07
CA GLY A 9 14.02 -16.90 2.61
C GLY A 9 14.15 -15.77 1.60
N LEU A 10 13.06 -15.00 1.35
CA LEU A 10 13.09 -13.86 0.44
C LEU A 10 13.57 -12.59 1.17
N LYS A 11 14.34 -11.79 0.47
CA LYS A 11 14.76 -10.46 0.95
C LYS A 11 13.66 -9.46 0.62
N VAL A 12 13.01 -8.93 1.64
CA VAL A 12 11.85 -8.06 1.49
C VAL A 12 12.12 -6.68 2.08
N THR A 13 11.62 -5.64 1.44
CA THR A 13 11.52 -4.30 2.04
C THR A 13 10.16 -3.71 1.76
N LEU A 14 9.83 -2.61 2.45
CA LEU A 14 8.56 -1.90 2.28
C LEU A 14 8.80 -0.44 1.94
N ILE A 15 7.85 0.15 1.21
CA ILE A 15 7.74 1.59 0.97
C ILE A 15 6.36 2.03 1.43
N LYS A 16 6.30 3.08 2.24
CA LYS A 16 5.06 3.78 2.61
C LYS A 16 4.85 4.96 1.69
N LEU A 17 3.69 5.02 1.04
CA LEU A 17 3.22 6.18 0.28
C LEU A 17 2.11 6.88 1.05
N ASP A 18 2.36 8.11 1.48
CA ASP A 18 1.42 8.91 2.26
C ASP A 18 0.80 10.02 1.42
N PRO A 19 -0.53 10.05 1.24
CA PRO A 19 -1.18 10.98 0.32
C PRO A 19 -1.34 12.41 0.86
N TYR A 20 -0.76 12.77 2.00
CA TYR A 20 -0.82 14.13 2.51
C TYR A 20 0.24 15.06 1.87
N ILE A 21 -0.07 16.38 1.88
CA ILE A 21 0.75 17.43 1.25
C ILE A 21 2.00 17.79 2.08
N ASN A 22 2.09 17.40 3.34
CA ASN A 22 3.29 17.62 4.14
C ASN A 22 4.50 16.94 3.46
N VAL A 23 5.64 17.61 3.46
CA VAL A 23 6.90 17.07 2.90
C VAL A 23 7.39 15.88 3.72
N ASP A 24 7.21 15.99 5.03
CA ASP A 24 7.42 14.95 6.03
C ASP A 24 6.46 15.17 7.21
N PRO A 25 6.30 14.19 8.11
CA PRO A 25 5.39 14.32 9.25
C PRO A 25 5.97 15.06 10.47
N GLY A 26 7.21 15.56 10.41
CA GLY A 26 7.92 16.13 11.56
C GLY A 26 7.23 17.34 12.23
N THR A 27 6.46 18.11 11.44
CA THR A 27 5.69 19.25 11.95
C THR A 27 4.21 18.94 12.20
N MET A 28 3.77 17.70 11.99
CA MET A 28 2.38 17.30 12.17
C MET A 28 2.04 17.13 13.65
N SER A 29 0.79 17.43 14.02
CA SER A 29 0.32 17.25 15.39
C SER A 29 0.27 15.76 15.76
N PRO A 30 0.93 15.32 16.85
CA PRO A 30 0.86 13.94 17.30
C PRO A 30 -0.56 13.49 17.68
N PHE A 31 -1.43 14.42 18.06
CA PHE A 31 -2.83 14.12 18.38
C PHE A 31 -3.69 13.79 17.16
N GLN A 32 -3.29 14.25 15.97
CA GLN A 32 -3.99 14.00 14.71
C GLN A 32 -3.35 12.90 13.88
N HIS A 33 -2.03 12.86 13.84
CA HIS A 33 -1.26 11.99 12.97
C HIS A 33 -0.68 10.77 13.70
N GLY A 34 -0.47 10.86 15.01
CA GLY A 34 0.30 9.91 15.79
C GLY A 34 1.77 10.33 15.93
N GLU A 35 2.56 9.45 16.50
CA GLU A 35 3.98 9.68 16.70
C GLU A 35 4.77 9.61 15.39
N VAL A 36 5.86 10.36 15.31
CA VAL A 36 6.80 10.33 14.18
C VAL A 36 7.88 9.30 14.47
N PHE A 37 8.22 8.49 13.48
CA PHE A 37 9.35 7.58 13.52
C PHE A 37 10.56 8.23 12.83
N VAL A 38 11.73 8.17 13.45
CA VAL A 38 12.98 8.70 12.87
C VAL A 38 13.87 7.53 12.48
N THR A 39 14.22 7.47 11.20
CA THR A 39 15.12 6.45 10.67
C THR A 39 16.58 6.71 11.05
N ASP A 40 17.45 5.70 10.91
CA ASP A 40 18.89 5.84 11.22
C ASP A 40 19.60 6.91 10.37
N ASP A 41 19.10 7.19 9.18
CA ASP A 41 19.61 8.26 8.30
C ASP A 41 18.98 9.64 8.60
N GLY A 42 18.20 9.75 9.68
CA GLY A 42 17.66 11.01 10.21
C GLY A 42 16.37 11.48 9.53
N ALA A 43 15.73 10.66 8.70
CA ALA A 43 14.45 11.02 8.10
C ALA A 43 13.30 10.91 9.12
N GLU A 44 12.48 11.95 9.20
CA GLU A 44 11.21 11.94 9.92
C GLU A 44 10.15 11.28 9.02
N THR A 45 9.49 10.24 9.53
CA THR A 45 8.61 9.39 8.74
C THR A 45 7.35 9.01 9.51
N ASP A 46 6.40 8.40 8.82
CA ASP A 46 5.23 7.80 9.46
C ASP A 46 5.65 6.67 10.41
N LEU A 47 4.87 6.49 11.48
CA LEU A 47 5.09 5.46 12.51
C LEU A 47 5.10 4.04 11.93
N ASP A 48 4.45 3.82 10.80
CA ASP A 48 4.40 2.52 10.14
C ASP A 48 5.79 1.97 9.80
N LEU A 49 6.79 2.84 9.54
CA LEU A 49 8.16 2.40 9.32
C LEU A 49 8.75 1.69 10.55
N GLY A 50 8.42 2.16 11.73
CA GLY A 50 8.81 1.49 12.99
C GLY A 50 8.18 0.10 13.11
N HIS A 51 6.95 -0.08 12.64
CA HIS A 51 6.33 -1.39 12.56
C HIS A 51 7.00 -2.30 11.53
N TYR A 52 7.40 -1.76 10.36
CA TYR A 52 8.12 -2.53 9.35
C TYR A 52 9.46 -3.04 9.90
N GLU A 53 10.25 -2.18 10.54
CA GLU A 53 11.50 -2.57 11.17
C GLU A 53 11.31 -3.64 12.23
N ARG A 54 10.26 -3.52 13.05
CA ARG A 54 9.95 -4.49 14.10
C ARG A 54 9.65 -5.88 13.55
N PHE A 55 8.91 -5.96 12.42
CA PHE A 55 8.51 -7.24 11.85
C PHE A 55 9.58 -7.88 10.98
N LEU A 56 10.44 -7.09 10.33
CA LEU A 56 11.47 -7.58 9.39
C LEU A 56 12.87 -7.57 10.01
N ASN A 57 13.05 -6.93 11.15
CA ASN A 57 14.35 -6.74 11.80
C ASN A 57 15.42 -6.17 10.84
N ILE A 58 15.02 -5.27 9.94
CA ILE A 58 15.87 -4.54 9.01
C ILE A 58 15.68 -3.03 9.20
N PRO A 59 16.74 -2.21 9.08
CA PRO A 59 16.59 -0.77 9.12
C PRO A 59 15.89 -0.25 7.86
N THR A 60 15.05 0.76 8.04
CA THR A 60 14.49 1.58 6.96
C THR A 60 15.29 2.87 6.80
N SER A 61 15.04 3.58 5.72
CA SER A 61 15.70 4.83 5.37
C SER A 61 14.70 5.83 4.79
N GLN A 62 15.17 7.02 4.48
CA GLN A 62 14.38 8.04 3.79
C GLN A 62 13.71 7.52 2.50
N ALA A 63 14.31 6.54 1.82
CA ALA A 63 13.75 5.95 0.61
C ALA A 63 12.49 5.09 0.85
N ASN A 64 12.26 4.68 2.09
CA ASN A 64 11.12 3.84 2.46
C ASN A 64 9.84 4.62 2.79
N ASN A 65 9.90 5.97 2.85
CA ASN A 65 8.72 6.82 3.05
C ASN A 65 8.65 7.93 2.00
N VAL A 66 7.50 8.04 1.36
CA VAL A 66 7.25 8.99 0.29
C VAL A 66 5.91 9.69 0.51
N THR A 67 5.93 11.01 0.64
CA THR A 67 4.72 11.82 0.78
C THR A 67 4.36 12.51 -0.54
N THR A 68 3.08 12.85 -0.71
CA THR A 68 2.64 13.70 -1.83
C THR A 68 3.45 15.01 -1.87
N GLY A 69 3.64 15.65 -0.71
CA GLY A 69 4.41 16.91 -0.63
C GLY A 69 5.83 16.77 -1.18
N ARG A 70 6.53 15.70 -0.83
CA ARG A 70 7.89 15.42 -1.33
C ARG A 70 7.92 15.15 -2.83
N ILE A 71 6.93 14.43 -3.38
CA ILE A 71 6.80 14.20 -4.82
C ILE A 71 6.62 15.52 -5.57
N TYR A 72 5.63 16.31 -5.16
CA TYR A 72 5.35 17.60 -5.81
C TYR A 72 6.52 18.58 -5.70
N GLN A 73 7.14 18.66 -4.52
CA GLN A 73 8.32 19.52 -4.33
C GLN A 73 9.46 19.12 -5.28
N THR A 74 9.71 17.81 -5.44
CA THR A 74 10.75 17.31 -6.36
C THR A 74 10.44 17.72 -7.79
N VAL A 75 9.21 17.54 -8.26
CA VAL A 75 8.81 17.91 -9.63
C VAL A 75 8.84 19.42 -9.86
N ILE A 76 8.38 20.22 -8.88
CA ILE A 76 8.41 21.67 -8.95
C ILE A 76 9.87 22.17 -8.98
N ASN A 77 10.76 21.62 -8.17
CA ASN A 77 12.18 22.01 -8.19
C ASN A 77 12.81 21.71 -9.56
N LYS A 78 12.58 20.54 -10.13
CA LYS A 78 13.04 20.17 -11.48
C LYS A 78 12.50 21.12 -12.55
N GLU A 79 11.23 21.54 -12.42
CA GLU A 79 10.66 22.54 -13.32
C GLU A 79 11.41 23.88 -13.22
N ARG A 80 11.66 24.36 -11.99
CA ARG A 80 12.38 25.61 -11.73
C ARG A 80 13.84 25.57 -12.19
N GLU A 81 14.46 24.42 -12.16
CA GLU A 81 15.82 24.17 -12.66
C GLU A 81 15.88 23.98 -14.18
N GLY A 82 14.74 23.93 -14.85
CA GLY A 82 14.64 23.83 -16.32
C GLY A 82 14.80 22.42 -16.87
N GLU A 83 14.74 21.38 -16.05
CA GLU A 83 14.91 20.00 -16.50
C GLU A 83 13.87 19.55 -17.53
N TYR A 84 12.69 20.17 -17.55
CA TYR A 84 11.63 19.86 -18.51
C TYR A 84 11.69 20.65 -19.81
N LEU A 85 12.74 21.45 -20.02
CA LEU A 85 13.01 22.16 -21.28
C LEU A 85 11.81 22.99 -21.80
N GLY A 86 11.07 23.64 -20.92
CA GLY A 86 9.90 24.47 -21.27
C GLY A 86 8.62 23.70 -21.59
N LYS A 87 8.58 22.39 -21.38
CA LYS A 87 7.34 21.60 -21.51
C LYS A 87 6.34 21.97 -20.42
N THR A 88 5.05 21.84 -20.72
CA THR A 88 4.01 21.93 -19.70
C THR A 88 4.13 20.74 -18.73
N VAL A 89 4.33 21.02 -17.44
CA VAL A 89 4.43 20.01 -16.40
C VAL A 89 3.03 19.72 -15.84
N GLN A 90 2.65 18.44 -15.81
CA GLN A 90 1.31 17.98 -15.44
C GLN A 90 1.38 16.83 -14.46
N VAL A 91 0.26 16.47 -13.82
CA VAL A 91 0.19 15.30 -12.93
C VAL A 91 0.58 14.02 -13.70
N ILE A 92 0.00 13.84 -14.88
CA ILE A 92 0.40 12.80 -15.82
C ILE A 92 1.15 13.47 -16.98
N PRO A 93 2.42 13.10 -17.27
CA PRO A 93 3.17 11.98 -16.65
C PRO A 93 4.08 12.40 -15.48
N HIS A 94 4.34 13.67 -15.22
CA HIS A 94 5.51 14.11 -14.43
C HIS A 94 5.43 13.70 -12.95
N ILE A 95 4.25 13.86 -12.32
CA ILE A 95 4.03 13.41 -10.93
C ILE A 95 3.97 11.89 -10.87
N THR A 96 3.24 11.25 -11.78
CA THR A 96 3.15 9.79 -11.80
C THR A 96 4.49 9.11 -12.09
N ASP A 97 5.32 9.67 -12.94
CA ASP A 97 6.67 9.15 -13.21
C ASP A 97 7.57 9.28 -11.98
N GLU A 98 7.52 10.39 -11.23
CA GLU A 98 8.29 10.52 -9.99
C GLU A 98 7.78 9.53 -8.92
N ILE A 99 6.47 9.29 -8.82
CA ILE A 99 5.91 8.27 -7.92
C ILE A 99 6.44 6.88 -8.31
N LYS A 100 6.33 6.49 -9.59
CA LYS A 100 6.82 5.20 -10.09
C LYS A 100 8.32 5.04 -9.83
N ARG A 101 9.11 6.07 -10.09
CA ARG A 101 10.54 6.09 -9.81
C ARG A 101 10.84 5.79 -8.33
N ARG A 102 10.07 6.40 -7.41
CA ARG A 102 10.22 6.14 -5.96
C ARG A 102 9.83 4.70 -5.59
N MET A 103 8.77 4.17 -6.17
CA MET A 103 8.33 2.79 -5.92
C MET A 103 9.37 1.76 -6.38
N LEU A 104 10.07 2.03 -7.49
CA LEU A 104 11.06 1.12 -8.06
C LEU A 104 12.45 1.25 -7.45
N LEU A 105 12.77 2.39 -6.83
CA LEU A 105 14.10 2.76 -6.38
C LEU A 105 14.80 1.69 -5.51
N LEU A 106 14.07 1.08 -4.59
CA LEU A 106 14.64 0.08 -3.68
C LEU A 106 14.88 -1.29 -4.34
N GLY A 107 14.25 -1.54 -5.49
CA GLY A 107 14.44 -2.76 -6.28
C GLY A 107 15.62 -2.70 -7.27
N GLU A 108 16.06 -1.49 -7.68
CA GLU A 108 17.02 -1.30 -8.78
C GLU A 108 18.40 -1.92 -8.50
N ASN A 109 18.82 -2.01 -7.26
CA ASN A 109 20.16 -2.51 -6.90
C ASN A 109 20.22 -4.03 -6.66
N GLY A 110 19.13 -4.75 -6.83
CA GLY A 110 19.06 -6.20 -6.60
C GLY A 110 19.29 -6.63 -5.14
N LYS A 111 19.20 -5.69 -4.20
CA LYS A 111 19.33 -5.98 -2.75
C LYS A 111 18.14 -6.76 -2.21
N TYR A 112 16.97 -6.50 -2.76
CA TYR A 112 15.71 -7.10 -2.35
C TYR A 112 15.08 -7.90 -3.48
N ASP A 113 14.49 -9.04 -3.13
CA ASP A 113 13.73 -9.87 -4.07
C ASP A 113 12.31 -9.33 -4.27
N ILE A 114 11.75 -8.69 -3.22
CA ILE A 114 10.40 -8.13 -3.21
C ILE A 114 10.42 -6.75 -2.53
N VAL A 115 9.78 -5.78 -3.18
CA VAL A 115 9.46 -4.47 -2.61
C VAL A 115 7.94 -4.39 -2.44
N ILE A 116 7.47 -4.25 -1.21
CA ILE A 116 6.06 -4.06 -0.91
C ILE A 116 5.80 -2.56 -0.78
N THR A 117 5.00 -2.02 -1.68
CA THR A 117 4.57 -0.62 -1.60
C THR A 117 3.20 -0.56 -0.94
N GLU A 118 3.14 0.06 0.23
CA GLU A 118 1.88 0.33 0.93
C GLU A 118 1.38 1.73 0.56
N LEU A 119 0.22 1.79 -0.08
CA LEU A 119 -0.47 3.04 -0.36
C LEU A 119 -1.36 3.40 0.82
N GLY A 120 -1.06 4.51 1.48
CA GLY A 120 -1.87 5.08 2.55
C GLY A 120 -3.17 5.71 2.04
N GLY A 121 -4.10 5.96 2.97
CA GLY A 121 -5.41 6.52 2.66
C GLY A 121 -6.43 5.48 2.21
N THR A 122 -7.61 5.96 1.83
CA THR A 122 -8.74 5.13 1.41
C THR A 122 -8.92 5.22 -0.10
N VAL A 123 -9.19 4.08 -0.75
CA VAL A 123 -9.51 4.07 -2.19
C VAL A 123 -10.76 4.91 -2.44
N GLY A 124 -10.66 5.84 -3.38
CA GLY A 124 -11.70 6.82 -3.71
C GLY A 124 -11.44 8.22 -3.14
N ASP A 125 -10.48 8.38 -2.23
CA ASP A 125 -10.07 9.70 -1.74
C ASP A 125 -9.27 10.43 -2.81
N ILE A 126 -9.57 11.72 -2.99
CA ILE A 126 -8.95 12.55 -4.04
C ILE A 126 -7.44 12.65 -3.88
N GLU A 127 -6.96 12.64 -2.64
CA GLU A 127 -5.53 12.72 -2.30
C GLU A 127 -4.73 11.53 -2.82
N SER A 128 -5.37 10.36 -2.91
CA SER A 128 -4.73 9.11 -3.32
C SER A 128 -4.69 8.90 -4.84
N LEU A 129 -5.45 9.68 -5.61
CA LEU A 129 -5.61 9.46 -7.06
C LEU A 129 -4.29 9.43 -7.84
N PRO A 130 -3.31 10.34 -7.62
CA PRO A 130 -2.04 10.29 -8.35
C PRO A 130 -1.25 9.00 -8.07
N PHE A 131 -1.34 8.46 -6.84
CA PHE A 131 -0.70 7.19 -6.48
C PHE A 131 -1.40 6.00 -7.12
N VAL A 132 -2.74 5.98 -7.10
CA VAL A 132 -3.53 4.93 -7.76
C VAL A 132 -3.27 4.91 -9.26
N GLU A 133 -3.19 6.09 -9.89
CA GLU A 133 -2.84 6.22 -11.32
C GLU A 133 -1.42 5.71 -11.60
N ALA A 134 -0.45 5.99 -10.73
CA ALA A 134 0.91 5.45 -10.87
C ALA A 134 0.93 3.91 -10.76
N VAL A 135 0.15 3.32 -9.83
CA VAL A 135 -0.03 1.86 -9.72
C VAL A 135 -0.65 1.28 -10.99
N ARG A 136 -1.69 1.93 -11.54
CA ARG A 136 -2.31 1.52 -12.80
C ARG A 136 -1.30 1.48 -13.95
N GLN A 137 -0.45 2.52 -14.04
CA GLN A 137 0.60 2.58 -15.05
C GLN A 137 1.63 1.46 -14.84
N LEU A 138 2.09 1.23 -13.62
CA LEU A 138 3.04 0.15 -13.30
C LEU A 138 2.50 -1.23 -13.65
N GLN A 139 1.22 -1.52 -13.31
CA GLN A 139 0.60 -2.80 -13.70
C GLN A 139 0.61 -3.03 -15.22
N TRP A 140 0.61 -1.96 -16.01
CA TRP A 140 0.63 -2.03 -17.45
C TRP A 140 2.04 -2.04 -18.05
N GLU A 141 2.98 -1.35 -17.42
CA GLU A 141 4.35 -1.19 -17.90
C GLU A 141 5.26 -2.37 -17.51
N MET A 142 4.98 -3.03 -16.38
CA MET A 142 5.75 -4.17 -15.88
C MET A 142 5.22 -5.51 -16.43
N PRO A 143 6.09 -6.55 -16.51
CA PRO A 143 5.62 -7.91 -16.73
C PRO A 143 4.59 -8.32 -15.68
N GLU A 144 3.58 -9.11 -16.07
CA GLU A 144 2.50 -9.54 -15.16
C GLU A 144 3.03 -10.30 -13.92
N GLU A 145 4.12 -11.05 -14.09
CA GLU A 145 4.79 -11.78 -13.01
C GLU A 145 5.54 -10.90 -12.01
N ASP A 146 5.88 -9.65 -12.37
CA ASP A 146 6.69 -8.75 -11.55
C ASP A 146 5.86 -7.71 -10.78
N CYS A 147 4.55 -7.63 -11.03
CA CYS A 147 3.67 -6.66 -10.38
C CYS A 147 2.38 -7.31 -9.89
N MET A 148 2.15 -7.24 -8.58
CA MET A 148 0.93 -7.77 -7.97
C MET A 148 0.26 -6.73 -7.08
N VAL A 149 -1.05 -6.55 -7.26
CA VAL A 149 -1.87 -5.69 -6.41
C VAL A 149 -2.64 -6.51 -5.39
N VAL A 150 -2.37 -6.22 -4.12
CA VAL A 150 -3.09 -6.78 -2.97
C VAL A 150 -4.01 -5.69 -2.42
N HIS A 151 -5.31 -5.94 -2.39
CA HIS A 151 -6.28 -4.98 -1.87
C HIS A 151 -6.75 -5.40 -0.48
N LEU A 152 -6.47 -4.56 0.52
CA LEU A 152 -6.89 -4.78 1.90
C LEU A 152 -8.27 -4.16 2.14
N THR A 153 -9.20 -4.94 2.69
CA THR A 153 -10.56 -4.49 2.97
C THR A 153 -11.02 -4.90 4.36
N LEU A 154 -12.10 -4.29 4.83
CA LEU A 154 -12.76 -4.65 6.08
C LEU A 154 -14.07 -5.36 5.79
N ILE A 155 -14.29 -6.50 6.44
CA ILE A 155 -15.56 -7.23 6.48
C ILE A 155 -16.18 -7.00 7.86
N PRO A 156 -17.06 -6.02 8.04
CA PRO A 156 -17.65 -5.73 9.33
C PRO A 156 -18.66 -6.80 9.75
N TYR A 157 -18.66 -7.12 11.05
CA TYR A 157 -19.67 -7.95 11.67
C TYR A 157 -20.75 -7.08 12.29
N LEU A 158 -22.01 -7.27 11.85
CA LEU A 158 -23.16 -6.58 12.40
C LEU A 158 -23.74 -7.38 13.55
N LYS A 159 -23.45 -6.96 14.80
CA LYS A 159 -23.89 -7.65 16.02
C LYS A 159 -25.42 -7.86 16.09
N ALA A 160 -26.21 -6.87 15.66
CA ALA A 160 -27.66 -6.95 15.67
C ALA A 160 -28.22 -7.99 14.70
N ALA A 161 -27.61 -8.11 13.51
CA ALA A 161 -28.01 -9.07 12.47
C ALA A 161 -27.27 -10.40 12.58
N LYS A 162 -26.25 -10.48 13.43
CA LYS A 162 -25.34 -11.63 13.59
C LYS A 162 -24.77 -12.14 12.27
N GLU A 163 -24.33 -11.20 11.41
CA GLU A 163 -23.81 -11.52 10.09
C GLU A 163 -22.62 -10.64 9.68
N LEU A 164 -21.74 -11.20 8.83
CA LEU A 164 -20.67 -10.49 8.16
C LEU A 164 -21.18 -9.80 6.89
N LYS A 165 -20.78 -8.56 6.66
CA LYS A 165 -21.19 -7.75 5.49
C LYS A 165 -20.06 -7.61 4.48
N THR A 166 -20.28 -8.14 3.27
CA THR A 166 -19.32 -8.07 2.15
C THR A 166 -19.48 -6.83 1.27
N LYS A 167 -20.54 -6.05 1.44
CA LYS A 167 -20.83 -4.85 0.62
C LYS A 167 -19.73 -3.80 0.67
N PRO A 168 -19.14 -3.44 1.83
CA PRO A 168 -18.05 -2.46 1.86
C PRO A 168 -16.84 -2.90 1.01
N THR A 169 -16.45 -4.17 1.08
CA THR A 169 -15.40 -4.75 0.23
C THR A 169 -15.75 -4.65 -1.25
N GLN A 170 -16.96 -5.04 -1.65
CA GLN A 170 -17.40 -4.95 -3.04
C GLN A 170 -17.37 -3.51 -3.57
N HIS A 171 -17.76 -2.52 -2.75
CA HIS A 171 -17.71 -1.11 -3.13
C HIS A 171 -16.28 -0.61 -3.25
N SER A 172 -15.41 -0.95 -2.31
CA SER A 172 -13.99 -0.56 -2.34
C SER A 172 -13.28 -1.10 -3.59
N VAL A 173 -13.47 -2.39 -3.90
CA VAL A 173 -12.90 -2.99 -5.11
C VAL A 173 -13.48 -2.37 -6.39
N ARG A 174 -14.79 -2.04 -6.38
CA ARG A 174 -15.41 -1.38 -7.52
C ARG A 174 -14.80 0.01 -7.77
N LEU A 175 -14.59 0.81 -6.72
CA LEU A 175 -13.93 2.11 -6.84
C LEU A 175 -12.52 1.95 -7.41
N LEU A 176 -11.73 1.03 -6.88
CA LEU A 176 -10.39 0.75 -7.39
C LEU A 176 -10.41 0.36 -8.88
N SER A 177 -11.37 -0.48 -9.26
CA SER A 177 -11.54 -0.90 -10.66
C SER A 177 -11.97 0.25 -11.58
N GLN A 178 -12.72 1.24 -11.08
CA GLN A 178 -13.08 2.45 -11.84
C GLN A 178 -11.84 3.30 -12.17
N GLU A 179 -10.83 3.27 -11.30
CA GLU A 179 -9.52 3.90 -11.54
C GLU A 179 -8.60 3.04 -12.44
N GLY A 180 -9.10 1.90 -12.94
CA GLY A 180 -8.37 1.02 -13.85
C GLY A 180 -7.39 0.07 -13.17
N VAL A 181 -7.41 -0.05 -11.84
CA VAL A 181 -6.59 -0.99 -11.09
C VAL A 181 -7.41 -2.22 -10.71
N HIS A 182 -6.90 -3.40 -11.04
CA HIS A 182 -7.52 -4.67 -10.70
C HIS A 182 -6.68 -5.44 -9.69
N PRO A 183 -7.21 -5.75 -8.50
CA PRO A 183 -6.46 -6.52 -7.51
C PRO A 183 -6.28 -7.97 -7.95
N ASN A 184 -5.10 -8.53 -7.69
CA ASN A 184 -4.80 -9.95 -7.86
C ASN A 184 -5.25 -10.75 -6.64
N VAL A 185 -5.15 -10.14 -5.45
CA VAL A 185 -5.48 -10.75 -4.16
C VAL A 185 -6.31 -9.76 -3.33
N ILE A 186 -7.31 -10.28 -2.63
CA ILE A 186 -8.10 -9.51 -1.66
C ILE A 186 -7.82 -10.08 -0.27
N VAL A 187 -7.34 -9.23 0.63
CA VAL A 187 -7.17 -9.56 2.04
C VAL A 187 -8.30 -8.94 2.82
N CYS A 188 -9.10 -9.77 3.45
CA CYS A 188 -10.29 -9.40 4.20
C CYS A 188 -9.98 -9.36 5.69
N ARG A 189 -9.82 -8.16 6.25
CA ARG A 189 -9.75 -8.00 7.70
C ARG A 189 -11.13 -8.27 8.32
N THR A 190 -11.18 -9.14 9.33
CA THR A 190 -12.45 -9.60 9.91
C THR A 190 -12.29 -10.03 11.37
N GLU A 191 -13.35 -9.88 12.17
CA GLU A 191 -13.42 -10.39 13.55
C GLU A 191 -13.77 -11.89 13.59
N HIS A 192 -14.39 -12.43 12.55
CA HIS A 192 -14.88 -13.80 12.46
C HIS A 192 -14.44 -14.46 11.18
N ALA A 193 -14.24 -15.77 11.22
CA ALA A 193 -13.84 -16.57 10.06
C ALA A 193 -14.84 -16.42 8.89
N LEU A 194 -14.31 -16.35 7.67
CA LEU A 194 -15.10 -16.32 6.45
C LEU A 194 -15.45 -17.74 6.01
N SER A 195 -16.74 -18.00 5.81
CA SER A 195 -17.16 -19.25 5.18
C SER A 195 -16.72 -19.31 3.71
N ASP A 196 -16.57 -20.52 3.18
CA ASP A 196 -16.29 -20.73 1.75
C ASP A 196 -17.32 -20.07 0.83
N GLU A 197 -18.57 -20.00 1.28
CA GLU A 197 -19.65 -19.31 0.55
C GLU A 197 -19.37 -17.80 0.47
N LEU A 198 -18.95 -17.18 1.58
CA LEU A 198 -18.59 -15.76 1.60
C LEU A 198 -17.33 -15.49 0.78
N LYS A 199 -16.30 -16.35 0.86
CA LYS A 199 -15.10 -16.23 0.00
C LYS A 199 -15.47 -16.30 -1.48
N ARG A 200 -16.31 -17.26 -1.89
CA ARG A 200 -16.82 -17.36 -3.28
C ARG A 200 -17.64 -16.14 -3.70
N LYS A 201 -18.49 -15.63 -2.82
CA LYS A 201 -19.27 -14.41 -3.08
C LYS A 201 -18.36 -13.20 -3.29
N ILE A 202 -17.38 -12.97 -2.42
CA ILE A 202 -16.40 -11.88 -2.56
C ILE A 202 -15.66 -12.04 -3.89
N ALA A 203 -15.13 -13.22 -4.17
CA ALA A 203 -14.40 -13.52 -5.39
C ALA A 203 -15.19 -13.18 -6.67
N LEU A 204 -16.48 -13.58 -6.71
CA LEU A 204 -17.37 -13.30 -7.83
C LEU A 204 -17.57 -11.80 -8.06
N PHE A 205 -17.84 -11.03 -7.00
CA PHE A 205 -18.10 -9.59 -7.12
C PHE A 205 -16.84 -8.75 -7.32
N CYS A 206 -15.68 -9.30 -6.99
CA CYS A 206 -14.41 -8.61 -7.05
C CYS A 206 -13.51 -9.09 -8.22
N ASN A 207 -14.00 -9.99 -9.06
CA ASN A 207 -13.30 -10.53 -10.24
C ASN A 207 -11.94 -11.19 -9.91
N VAL A 208 -11.86 -11.89 -8.77
CA VAL A 208 -10.68 -12.67 -8.39
C VAL A 208 -11.04 -14.15 -8.25
N LYS A 209 -10.03 -15.02 -8.21
CA LYS A 209 -10.26 -16.45 -7.92
C LYS A 209 -10.65 -16.60 -6.43
N PRO A 210 -11.51 -17.58 -6.05
CA PRO A 210 -11.81 -17.84 -4.64
C PRO A 210 -10.57 -18.09 -3.77
N SER A 211 -9.53 -18.69 -4.33
CA SER A 211 -8.23 -18.91 -3.67
C SER A 211 -7.40 -17.61 -3.49
N ALA A 212 -7.80 -16.52 -4.09
CA ALA A 212 -7.18 -15.20 -3.93
C ALA A 212 -7.95 -14.31 -2.95
N VAL A 213 -8.96 -14.84 -2.26
CA VAL A 213 -9.67 -14.16 -1.16
C VAL A 213 -9.14 -14.75 0.16
N MET A 214 -8.28 -14.00 0.81
CA MET A 214 -7.62 -14.39 2.05
C MET A 214 -8.26 -13.68 3.24
N GLU A 215 -8.31 -14.35 4.38
CA GLU A 215 -8.75 -13.68 5.61
C GLU A 215 -7.56 -13.22 6.47
N ALA A 216 -7.70 -12.05 7.06
CA ALA A 216 -6.82 -11.54 8.10
C ALA A 216 -7.66 -11.36 9.37
N MET A 217 -7.81 -12.44 10.12
CA MET A 217 -8.64 -12.47 11.31
C MET A 217 -7.94 -11.79 12.48
N ASP A 218 -8.72 -11.08 13.30
CA ASP A 218 -8.20 -10.46 14.51
C ASP A 218 -7.52 -11.51 15.41
N ALA A 219 -6.43 -11.11 16.04
CA ALA A 219 -5.58 -11.95 16.87
C ALA A 219 -5.38 -11.33 18.26
N GLY A 220 -4.96 -12.14 19.22
CA GLY A 220 -4.67 -11.69 20.59
C GLY A 220 -3.51 -10.69 20.64
N THR A 221 -2.54 -10.84 19.75
CA THR A 221 -1.44 -9.91 19.53
C THR A 221 -1.17 -9.73 18.05
N ILE A 222 -0.55 -8.58 17.68
CA ILE A 222 -0.18 -8.30 16.28
C ILE A 222 0.83 -9.33 15.74
N TYR A 223 1.62 -9.97 16.60
CA TYR A 223 2.62 -10.98 16.22
C TYR A 223 2.00 -12.32 15.83
N GLU A 224 0.76 -12.58 16.21
CA GLU A 224 0.03 -13.80 15.81
C GLU A 224 -0.58 -13.67 14.40
N VAL A 225 -0.77 -12.45 13.90
CA VAL A 225 -1.40 -12.21 12.58
C VAL A 225 -0.66 -12.92 11.44
N PRO A 226 0.68 -12.81 11.29
CA PRO A 226 1.39 -13.56 10.26
C PRO A 226 1.22 -15.08 10.39
N MET A 227 1.16 -15.60 11.62
CA MET A 227 0.98 -17.05 11.86
C MET A 227 -0.39 -17.53 11.43
N LYS A 228 -1.44 -16.75 11.67
CA LYS A 228 -2.80 -17.05 11.19
C LYS A 228 -2.88 -17.00 9.66
N MET A 229 -2.30 -15.98 9.05
CA MET A 229 -2.28 -15.81 7.60
C MET A 229 -1.48 -16.89 6.85
N LEU A 230 -0.53 -17.56 7.51
CA LEU A 230 0.21 -18.67 6.91
C LEU A 230 -0.66 -19.92 6.67
N GLN A 231 -1.82 -20.00 7.30
CA GLN A 231 -2.75 -21.14 7.19
C GLN A 231 -3.77 -20.94 6.06
N GLU A 232 -3.81 -19.75 5.44
CA GLU A 232 -4.65 -19.40 4.30
C GLU A 232 -3.95 -19.68 2.95
#